data_7b7244095557b6ac8b57c7fc53907e68
#
_entry.id   7b7244095557b6ac8b57c7fc53907e68
#
_cell.length_a   1.000
_cell.length_b   1.000
_cell.length_c   1.000
_cell.angle_alpha   90.00
_cell.angle_beta   90.00
_cell.angle_gamma   90.00
#
_symmetry.space_group_name_H-M   'P 1'
#
loop_
_entity.id
_entity.type
_entity.pdbx_description
1 polymer ?
#
loop_
_entity_poly.entity_id
_entity_poly.type
_entity_poly.pdbx_seq_one_letter_code
_entity_poly.pdbx_strand_id
1 'polypeptide(L)' 'MRSQFIETNSRRTAKAECPWAAIIAKVDGGYMAFESTVDYRTWRGQK' A
#
# COMPACT_ATOMS: atom_id res chain seq x y z
N MET A 1 9.19 9.46 -1.20
CA MET A 1 8.27 8.39 -0.74
C MET A 1 7.06 8.33 -1.67
N ARG A 2 6.76 7.16 -2.20
CA ARG A 2 5.61 6.98 -3.07
C ARG A 2 4.63 6.01 -2.43
N SER A 3 3.41 6.46 -2.24
CA SER A 3 2.35 5.61 -1.70
C SER A 3 1.03 6.00 -2.34
N GLN A 4 0.10 5.06 -2.34
CA GLN A 4 -1.21 5.29 -2.92
C GLN A 4 -2.24 4.46 -2.17
N PHE A 5 -3.36 5.12 -1.83
CA PHE A 5 -4.49 4.43 -1.24
C PHE A 5 -5.39 3.88 -2.35
N ILE A 6 -5.80 2.62 -2.20
CA ILE A 6 -6.69 1.99 -3.17
C ILE A 6 -7.93 1.52 -2.42
N GLU A 7 -9.07 2.06 -2.78
CA GLU A 7 -10.33 1.68 -2.17
C GLU A 7 -10.86 0.40 -2.81
N THR A 8 -10.49 -0.71 -2.22
CA THR A 8 -10.90 -2.03 -2.69
C THR A 8 -10.82 -3.02 -1.55
N ASN A 9 -11.61 -4.09 -1.60
CA ASN A 9 -11.50 -5.18 -0.62
C ASN A 9 -10.77 -6.39 -1.20
N SER A 10 -10.08 -6.21 -2.30
CA SER A 10 -9.31 -7.28 -2.93
C SER A 10 -7.85 -6.88 -3.06
N ARG A 11 -6.98 -7.67 -2.45
CA ARG A 11 -5.55 -7.43 -2.55
C ARG A 11 -5.06 -7.57 -3.98
N ARG A 12 -5.66 -8.50 -4.72
CA ARG A 12 -5.33 -8.69 -6.12
C ARG A 12 -5.59 -7.42 -6.92
N THR A 13 -6.76 -6.81 -6.68
CA THR A 13 -7.12 -5.56 -7.36
C THR A 13 -6.13 -4.45 -6.98
N ALA A 14 -5.79 -4.34 -5.70
CA ALA A 14 -4.83 -3.34 -5.26
C ALA A 14 -3.49 -3.50 -5.96
N LYS A 15 -3.01 -4.73 -6.08
CA LYS A 15 -1.75 -5.00 -6.73
C LYS A 15 -1.81 -4.70 -8.22
N ALA A 16 -2.95 -4.97 -8.85
CA ALA A 16 -3.15 -4.68 -10.27
C ALA A 16 -3.16 -3.18 -10.51
N GLU A 17 -3.73 -2.42 -9.58
CA GLU A 17 -3.76 -0.96 -9.69
C GLU A 17 -2.38 -0.36 -9.50
N CYS A 18 -1.54 -0.99 -8.67
CA CYS A 18 -0.21 -0.48 -8.34
C CYS A 18 0.85 -1.55 -8.59
N PRO A 19 1.14 -1.87 -9.87
CA PRO A 19 2.14 -2.89 -10.18
C PRO A 19 3.55 -2.47 -9.76
N TRP A 20 3.76 -1.18 -9.53
CA TRP A 20 5.04 -0.64 -9.07
C TRP A 20 5.27 -0.88 -7.58
N ALA A 21 4.24 -1.28 -6.85
CA ALA A 21 4.33 -1.37 -5.39
C ALA A 21 5.15 -2.57 -4.96
N ALA A 22 6.06 -2.36 -4.03
CA ALA A 22 6.81 -3.43 -3.40
C ALA A 22 6.00 -4.07 -2.29
N ILE A 23 5.16 -3.27 -1.62
CA ILE A 23 4.35 -3.73 -0.49
C ILE A 23 2.92 -3.21 -0.63
N ILE A 24 1.97 -4.09 -0.38
CA ILE A 24 0.56 -3.74 -0.30
C ILE A 24 0.10 -4.05 1.12
N ALA A 25 -0.31 -3.03 1.86
CA ALA A 25 -0.74 -3.20 3.23
C ALA A 25 -2.24 -2.99 3.35
N LYS A 26 -2.91 -3.85 4.11
CA LYS A 26 -4.33 -3.70 4.33
C LYS A 26 -4.58 -2.61 5.37
N VAL A 27 -5.50 -1.70 5.06
CA VAL A 27 -5.90 -0.61 5.95
C VAL A 27 -7.41 -0.51 5.97
N ASP A 28 -7.94 0.31 6.87
CA ASP A 28 -9.38 0.55 6.94
C ASP A 28 -9.85 1.16 5.62
N GLY A 29 -10.83 0.52 5.03
CA GLY A 29 -11.43 1.01 3.80
C GLY A 29 -10.72 0.60 2.53
N GLY A 30 -9.58 -0.14 2.62
CA GLY A 30 -8.89 -0.55 1.42
C GLY A 30 -7.48 -1.04 1.65
N TYR A 31 -6.59 -0.64 0.77
CA TYR A 31 -5.18 -1.03 0.82
C TYR A 31 -4.30 0.18 0.55
N MET A 32 -3.09 0.14 1.13
CA MET A 32 -2.07 1.14 0.84
C MET A 32 -0.92 0.46 0.11
N ALA A 33 -0.51 1.06 -1.00
CA ALA A 33 0.61 0.55 -1.79
C ALA A 33 1.84 1.43 -1.53
N PHE A 34 2.99 0.79 -1.32
CA PHE A 34 4.24 1.49 -1.06
C PHE A 34 5.30 1.07 -2.07
N GLU A 35 6.06 2.03 -2.54
CA GLU A 35 7.10 1.79 -3.54
C GLU A 35 8.23 0.94 -3.00
N SER A 36 8.54 1.09 -1.71
CA SER A 36 9.64 0.36 -1.11
C SER A 36 9.31 -0.07 0.31
N THR A 37 10.08 -1.05 0.79
CA THR A 37 9.97 -1.53 2.16
C THR A 37 10.24 -0.41 3.16
N VAL A 38 11.18 0.48 2.83
CA VAL A 38 11.52 1.61 3.69
C VAL A 38 10.32 2.53 3.88
N ASP A 39 9.61 2.82 2.79
CA ASP A 39 8.42 3.67 2.85
C ASP A 39 7.35 3.03 3.72
N TYR A 40 7.16 1.72 3.58
CA TYR A 40 6.19 1.01 4.40
C TYR A 40 6.57 1.06 5.88
N ARG A 41 7.84 0.86 6.20
CA ARG A 41 8.31 0.91 7.58
C ARG A 41 8.12 2.29 8.19
N THR A 42 8.40 3.33 7.42
CA THR A 42 8.23 4.71 7.88
C THR A 42 6.76 4.97 8.20
N TRP A 43 5.88 4.57 7.31
CA TRP A 43 4.44 4.74 7.50
C TRP A 43 3.96 3.96 8.73
N ARG A 44 4.41 2.72 8.85
CA ARG A 44 4.00 1.84 9.95
C ARG A 44 4.47 2.36 11.30
N GLY A 45 5.63 3.00 11.32
CA GLY A 45 6.19 3.53 12.55
C GLY A 45 5.57 4.83 13.02
N GLN A 46 4.76 5.47 12.20
CA GLN A 46 4.07 6.70 12.57
C GLN A 46 2.89 6.39 13.48
N LYS A 47 2.73 7.21 14.47
CA LYS A 47 1.65 7.06 15.43
C LYS A 47 0.90 8.36 15.59
#